data_0769ff8ab587bd8ecf5924ec0a9c9a92
#
_entry.id   0769ff8ab587bd8ecf5924ec0a9c9a92
#
_cell.length_a   1.000
_cell.length_b   1.000
_cell.length_c   1.000
_cell.angle_alpha   90.00
_cell.angle_beta   90.00
_cell.angle_gamma   90.00
#
_symmetry.space_group_name_H-M   'P 1'
#
loop_
_entity.id
_entity.type
_entity.pdbx_description
1 polymer ?
#
loop_
_entity_poly.entity_id
_entity_poly.type
_entity_poly.pdbx_seq_one_letter_code
_entity_poly.pdbx_strand_id
1 'polypeptide(L)'
;GAKDLPALSYWNNWLSASRDTEELRNQSQQMGGSLIRLLKELQPQIIPIITALGSPCNFAIAFGIAAVSWEIDPQAALVGYLHSWVSNLITAGIKLIPLGQTAGQLLLQELQELLNSATVEIMNLQDDELSCCSWGLSLASMAHEQQYTRLFRS
;
A
#
# COMPACT_ATOMS: atom_id res chain seq x y z
N GLY A 1 -13.75 12.67 1.78
CA GLY A 1 -13.30 12.49 0.41
C GLY A 1 -12.05 13.30 0.13
N ALA A 2 -11.49 13.27 -1.11
CA ALA A 2 -10.26 13.99 -1.49
C ALA A 2 -10.26 15.52 -1.27
N LYS A 3 -11.38 16.09 -0.79
CA LYS A 3 -11.53 17.52 -0.47
C LYS A 3 -11.18 17.85 0.98
N ASP A 4 -10.99 16.85 1.84
CA ASP A 4 -10.61 17.03 3.24
C ASP A 4 -9.09 16.87 3.40
N LEU A 5 -8.37 17.94 3.07
CA LEU A 5 -6.91 17.97 3.18
C LEU A 5 -6.38 17.72 4.60
N PRO A 6 -7.00 18.26 5.69
CA PRO A 6 -6.59 17.92 7.04
C PRO A 6 -6.67 16.42 7.33
N ALA A 7 -7.75 15.74 6.94
CA ALA A 7 -7.90 14.30 7.11
C ALA A 7 -6.88 13.52 6.28
N LEU A 8 -6.63 13.91 5.01
CA LEU A 8 -5.61 13.29 4.18
C LEU A 8 -4.21 13.40 4.80
N SER A 9 -3.85 14.60 5.31
CA SER A 9 -2.56 14.83 5.96
C SER A 9 -2.45 14.03 7.27
N TYR A 10 -3.51 13.97 8.05
CA TYR A 10 -3.56 13.15 9.27
C TYR A 10 -3.28 11.69 8.95
N TRP A 11 -4.00 11.09 8.03
CA TRP A 11 -3.85 9.68 7.67
C TRP A 11 -2.49 9.39 7.02
N ASN A 12 -1.95 10.30 6.23
CA ASN A 12 -0.61 10.15 5.66
C ASN A 12 0.47 10.12 6.75
N ASN A 13 0.36 10.98 7.75
CA ASN A 13 1.27 11.01 8.88
C ASN A 13 1.10 9.79 9.79
N TRP A 14 -0.15 9.40 10.04
CA TRP A 14 -0.48 8.19 10.81
C TRP A 14 0.14 6.94 10.17
N LEU A 15 -0.02 6.76 8.86
CA LEU A 15 0.60 5.66 8.11
C LEU A 15 2.13 5.68 8.19
N SER A 16 2.75 6.84 8.15
CA SER A 16 4.20 6.97 8.30
C SER A 16 4.66 6.59 9.72
N ALA A 17 3.92 7.03 10.74
CA ALA A 17 4.23 6.75 12.14
C ALA A 17 3.96 5.28 12.52
N SER A 18 2.98 4.64 11.89
CA SER A 18 2.60 3.25 12.16
C SER A 18 3.56 2.20 11.55
N ARG A 19 4.55 2.62 10.76
CA ARG A 19 5.55 1.70 10.19
C ARG A 19 6.68 1.47 11.17
N ASP A 20 6.90 0.22 11.58
CA ASP A 20 7.85 -0.16 12.62
C ASP A 20 9.32 0.03 12.19
N THR A 21 9.59 0.03 10.88
CA THR A 21 10.95 0.16 10.35
C THR A 21 11.03 1.26 9.28
N GLU A 22 12.24 1.78 9.09
CA GLU A 22 12.53 2.77 8.05
C GLU A 22 12.33 2.17 6.65
N GLU A 23 12.71 0.90 6.44
CA GLU A 23 12.51 0.21 5.16
C GLU A 23 11.04 0.14 4.76
N LEU A 24 10.16 -0.29 5.66
CA LEU A 24 8.72 -0.37 5.40
C LEU A 24 8.13 1.02 5.12
N ARG A 25 8.61 2.04 5.82
CA ARG A 25 8.19 3.42 5.60
C ARG A 25 8.65 3.93 4.23
N ASN A 26 9.93 3.76 3.93
CA ASN A 26 10.53 4.19 2.66
C ASN A 26 9.90 3.47 1.47
N GLN A 27 9.64 2.18 1.56
CA GLN A 27 8.95 1.42 0.52
C GLN A 27 7.57 2.03 0.21
N SER A 28 6.75 2.28 1.24
CA SER A 28 5.43 2.89 1.07
C SER A 28 5.51 4.27 0.42
N GLN A 29 6.47 5.09 0.85
CA GLN A 29 6.66 6.45 0.34
C GLN A 29 7.20 6.47 -1.09
N GLN A 30 8.11 5.57 -1.45
CA GLN A 30 8.63 5.45 -2.82
C GLN A 30 7.56 5.00 -3.79
N MET A 31 6.76 3.99 -3.42
CA MET A 31 5.62 3.55 -4.22
C MET A 31 4.58 4.67 -4.37
N GLY A 32 4.25 5.35 -3.28
CA GLY A 32 3.33 6.49 -3.29
C GLY A 32 3.83 7.62 -4.17
N GLY A 33 5.08 8.02 -4.02
CA GLY A 33 5.71 9.05 -4.84
C GLY A 33 5.74 8.70 -6.34
N SER A 34 5.93 7.42 -6.67
CA SER A 34 5.89 6.95 -8.06
C SER A 34 4.48 7.03 -8.64
N LEU A 35 3.47 6.62 -7.87
CA LEU A 35 2.07 6.73 -8.29
C LEU A 35 1.65 8.21 -8.42
N ILE A 36 2.04 9.07 -7.50
CA ILE A 36 1.77 10.51 -7.57
C ILE A 36 2.37 11.15 -8.83
N ARG A 37 3.59 10.77 -9.23
CA ARG A 37 4.19 11.26 -10.49
C ARG A 37 3.33 10.90 -11.69
N LEU A 38 2.91 9.64 -11.78
CA LEU A 38 2.03 9.17 -12.85
C LEU A 38 0.68 9.90 -12.82
N LEU A 39 0.08 10.06 -11.65
CA LEU A 39 -1.22 10.72 -11.51
C LEU A 39 -1.17 12.19 -11.93
N LYS A 40 -0.07 12.91 -11.69
CA LYS A 40 0.10 14.30 -12.15
C LYS A 40 0.03 14.43 -13.68
N GLU A 41 0.49 13.41 -14.40
CA GLU A 41 0.46 13.39 -15.86
C GLU A 41 -0.93 12.99 -16.38
N LEU A 42 -1.56 11.98 -15.76
CA LEU A 42 -2.84 11.44 -16.20
C LEU A 42 -4.05 12.27 -15.74
N GLN A 43 -3.93 12.95 -14.60
CA GLN A 43 -5.03 13.66 -13.91
C GLN A 43 -4.56 15.03 -13.38
N PRO A 44 -4.22 16.00 -14.25
CA PRO A 44 -3.65 17.29 -13.81
C PRO A 44 -4.53 18.06 -12.79
N GLN A 45 -5.84 17.81 -12.77
CA GLN A 45 -6.78 18.44 -11.84
C GLN A 45 -6.53 18.08 -10.36
N ILE A 46 -5.77 17.02 -10.06
CA ILE A 46 -5.43 16.65 -8.67
C ILE A 46 -4.15 17.34 -8.16
N ILE A 47 -3.41 18.03 -9.03
CA ILE A 47 -2.14 18.69 -8.65
C ILE A 47 -2.30 19.61 -7.44
N PRO A 48 -3.36 20.43 -7.30
CA PRO A 48 -3.55 21.26 -6.11
C PRO A 48 -3.66 20.47 -4.82
N ILE A 49 -4.37 19.32 -4.85
CA ILE A 49 -4.52 18.42 -3.69
C ILE A 49 -3.17 17.83 -3.31
N ILE A 50 -2.41 17.33 -4.29
CA ILE A 50 -1.10 16.73 -4.07
C ILE A 50 -0.11 17.76 -3.55
N THR A 51 -0.15 18.99 -4.07
CA THR A 51 0.73 20.07 -3.62
C THR A 51 0.43 20.46 -2.18
N ALA A 52 -0.85 20.53 -1.81
CA ALA A 52 -1.27 20.87 -0.47
C ALA A 52 -0.97 19.74 0.55
N LEU A 53 -1.06 18.47 0.13
CA LEU A 53 -0.68 17.31 0.95
C LEU A 53 0.81 17.30 1.26
N GLY A 54 1.64 17.74 0.30
CA GLY A 54 3.09 17.74 0.43
C GLY A 54 3.73 16.37 0.16
N SER A 55 4.99 16.24 0.55
CA SER A 55 5.81 15.04 0.36
C SER A 55 6.52 14.70 1.68
N PRO A 56 6.71 13.42 2.02
CA PRO A 56 6.38 12.24 1.21
C PRO A 56 4.91 11.80 1.32
N CYS A 57 4.41 11.12 0.29
CA CYS A 57 3.07 10.53 0.26
C CYS A 57 3.14 9.00 0.32
N ASN A 58 2.42 8.40 1.25
CA ASN A 58 2.32 6.95 1.35
C ASN A 58 1.50 6.33 0.23
N PHE A 59 1.81 5.09 -0.15
CA PHE A 59 1.15 4.41 -1.27
C PHE A 59 -0.36 4.29 -1.10
N ALA A 60 -0.85 3.97 0.10
CA ALA A 60 -2.30 3.86 0.34
C ALA A 60 -3.02 5.21 0.13
N ILE A 61 -2.40 6.33 0.53
CA ILE A 61 -2.97 7.68 0.29
C ILE A 61 -2.97 8.01 -1.20
N ALA A 62 -1.86 7.75 -1.90
CA ALA A 62 -1.78 7.97 -3.34
C ALA A 62 -2.81 7.12 -4.11
N PHE A 63 -2.99 5.86 -3.70
CA PHE A 63 -3.98 4.95 -4.26
C PHE A 63 -5.42 5.45 -4.02
N GLY A 64 -5.72 5.91 -2.80
CA GLY A 64 -7.02 6.50 -2.47
C GLY A 64 -7.31 7.76 -3.30
N ILE A 65 -6.32 8.64 -3.50
CA ILE A 65 -6.45 9.81 -4.38
C ILE A 65 -6.75 9.36 -5.82
N ALA A 66 -6.07 8.33 -6.33
CA ALA A 66 -6.33 7.76 -7.65
C ALA A 66 -7.76 7.23 -7.76
N ALA A 67 -8.19 6.41 -6.80
CA ALA A 67 -9.53 5.84 -6.77
C ALA A 67 -10.62 6.92 -6.82
N VAL A 68 -10.48 7.97 -6.00
CA VAL A 68 -11.43 9.11 -6.00
C VAL A 68 -11.39 9.88 -7.32
N SER A 69 -10.21 10.09 -7.90
CA SER A 69 -10.08 10.86 -9.15
C SER A 69 -10.70 10.15 -10.36
N TRP A 70 -10.79 8.83 -10.32
CA TRP A 70 -11.43 8.00 -11.33
C TRP A 70 -12.83 7.50 -10.92
N GLU A 71 -13.38 8.05 -9.84
CA GLU A 71 -14.72 7.70 -9.34
C GLU A 71 -14.91 6.19 -9.11
N ILE A 72 -13.83 5.50 -8.69
CA ILE A 72 -13.87 4.07 -8.38
C ILE A 72 -14.61 3.88 -7.05
N ASP A 73 -15.53 2.94 -7.04
CA ASP A 73 -16.23 2.54 -5.82
C ASP A 73 -15.26 2.14 -4.70
N PRO A 74 -15.48 2.58 -3.44
CA PRO A 74 -14.55 2.32 -2.34
C PRO A 74 -14.26 0.84 -2.09
N GLN A 75 -15.27 -0.02 -2.20
CA GLN A 75 -15.08 -1.47 -2.04
C GLN A 75 -14.24 -2.04 -3.17
N ALA A 76 -14.52 -1.65 -4.42
CA ALA A 76 -13.72 -2.04 -5.58
C ALA A 76 -12.28 -1.55 -5.49
N ALA A 77 -12.07 -0.32 -5.02
CA ALA A 77 -10.75 0.25 -4.78
C ALA A 77 -9.97 -0.55 -3.73
N LEU A 78 -10.61 -0.93 -2.62
CA LEU A 78 -9.99 -1.73 -1.57
C LEU A 78 -9.63 -3.13 -2.05
N VAL A 79 -10.52 -3.81 -2.79
CA VAL A 79 -10.20 -5.10 -3.43
C VAL A 79 -8.98 -4.98 -4.34
N GLY A 80 -8.94 -3.94 -5.19
CA GLY A 80 -7.80 -3.68 -6.08
C GLY A 80 -6.50 -3.42 -5.32
N TYR A 81 -6.57 -2.68 -4.21
CA TYR A 81 -5.42 -2.43 -3.33
C TYR A 81 -4.89 -3.73 -2.71
N LEU A 82 -5.75 -4.53 -2.10
CA LEU A 82 -5.38 -5.80 -1.48
C LEU A 82 -4.84 -6.80 -2.51
N HIS A 83 -5.48 -6.89 -3.68
CA HIS A 83 -5.00 -7.73 -4.78
C HIS A 83 -3.60 -7.31 -5.26
N SER A 84 -3.36 -6.01 -5.41
CA SER A 84 -2.04 -5.48 -5.77
C SER A 84 -0.98 -5.83 -4.72
N TRP A 85 -1.32 -5.69 -3.44
CA TRP A 85 -0.43 -6.02 -2.33
C TRP A 85 -0.06 -7.52 -2.32
N VAL A 86 -1.04 -8.41 -2.42
CA VAL A 86 -0.82 -9.87 -2.48
C VAL A 86 -0.03 -10.26 -3.72
N SER A 87 -0.33 -9.69 -4.89
CA SER A 87 0.41 -9.94 -6.13
C SER A 87 1.88 -9.58 -6.01
N ASN A 88 2.20 -8.47 -5.34
CA ASN A 88 3.57 -8.06 -5.07
C ASN A 88 4.30 -9.05 -4.14
N LEU A 89 3.63 -9.55 -3.10
CA LEU A 89 4.19 -10.57 -2.20
C LEU A 89 4.45 -11.89 -2.93
N ILE A 90 3.50 -12.35 -3.74
CA ILE A 90 3.67 -13.57 -4.56
C ILE A 90 4.83 -13.40 -5.54
N THR A 91 4.94 -12.23 -6.20
CA THR A 91 6.03 -11.92 -7.12
C THR A 91 7.39 -11.94 -6.41
N ALA A 92 7.47 -11.43 -5.19
CA ALA A 92 8.66 -11.53 -4.37
C ALA A 92 8.96 -13.00 -3.99
N GLY A 93 7.94 -13.76 -3.62
CA GLY A 93 8.04 -15.19 -3.33
C GLY A 93 8.58 -16.00 -4.51
N ILE A 94 8.10 -15.76 -5.72
CA ILE A 94 8.59 -16.41 -6.95
C ILE A 94 10.10 -16.16 -7.17
N LYS A 95 10.60 -15.00 -6.77
CA LYS A 95 12.02 -14.64 -6.90
C LYS A 95 12.91 -15.20 -5.79
N LEU A 96 12.37 -15.39 -4.59
CA LEU A 96 13.10 -15.77 -3.39
C LEU A 96 13.11 -17.28 -3.14
N ILE A 97 12.07 -17.98 -3.56
CA ILE A 97 11.89 -19.42 -3.38
C ILE A 97 11.60 -20.06 -4.73
N PRO A 98 11.85 -21.36 -4.92
CA PRO A 98 11.61 -22.05 -6.20
C PRO A 98 10.10 -22.26 -6.46
N LEU A 99 9.34 -21.20 -6.38
CA LEU A 99 7.92 -21.16 -6.72
C LEU A 99 7.78 -20.80 -8.20
N GLY A 100 7.24 -21.70 -9.01
CA GLY A 100 7.02 -21.43 -10.43
C GLY A 100 5.95 -20.37 -10.68
N GLN A 101 5.99 -19.70 -11.84
CA GLN A 101 5.01 -18.67 -12.21
C GLN A 101 3.56 -19.20 -12.16
N THR A 102 3.31 -20.39 -12.65
CA THR A 102 1.98 -21.03 -12.62
C THR A 102 1.50 -21.23 -11.17
N ALA A 103 2.36 -21.71 -10.29
CA ALA A 103 2.02 -21.89 -8.88
C ALA A 103 1.71 -20.54 -8.20
N GLY A 104 2.42 -19.47 -8.55
CA GLY A 104 2.11 -18.13 -8.06
C GLY A 104 0.73 -17.64 -8.52
N GLN A 105 0.33 -17.91 -9.77
CA GLN A 105 -0.98 -17.54 -10.28
C GLN A 105 -2.11 -18.37 -9.64
N LEU A 106 -1.89 -19.66 -9.40
CA LEU A 106 -2.85 -20.50 -8.68
C LEU A 106 -3.05 -20.00 -7.25
N LEU A 107 -1.96 -19.67 -6.55
CA LEU A 107 -2.04 -19.11 -5.20
C LEU A 107 -2.82 -17.79 -5.18
N LEU A 108 -2.61 -16.91 -6.15
CA LEU A 108 -3.37 -15.66 -6.25
C LEU A 108 -4.87 -15.92 -6.46
N GLN A 109 -5.21 -16.92 -7.27
CA GLN A 109 -6.60 -17.34 -7.50
C GLN A 109 -7.23 -17.93 -6.23
N GLU A 110 -6.52 -18.77 -5.50
CA GLU A 110 -7.00 -19.36 -4.23
C GLU A 110 -7.26 -18.31 -3.15
N LEU A 111 -6.46 -17.22 -3.14
CA LEU A 111 -6.61 -16.14 -2.18
C LEU A 111 -7.78 -15.18 -2.49
N GLN A 112 -8.42 -15.29 -3.66
CA GLN A 112 -9.44 -14.33 -4.11
C GLN A 112 -10.64 -14.24 -3.14
N GLU A 113 -11.13 -15.36 -2.63
CA GLU A 113 -12.25 -15.38 -1.68
C GLU A 113 -11.85 -14.74 -0.34
N LEU A 114 -10.61 -14.98 0.10
CA LEU A 114 -10.07 -14.38 1.31
C LEU A 114 -9.94 -12.84 1.15
N LEU A 115 -9.49 -12.36 0.00
CA LEU A 115 -9.40 -10.92 -0.28
C LEU A 115 -10.77 -10.24 -0.27
N ASN A 116 -11.80 -10.92 -0.82
CA ASN A 116 -13.16 -10.41 -0.80
C ASN A 116 -13.73 -10.35 0.64
N SER A 117 -13.54 -11.39 1.44
CA SER A 117 -14.00 -11.38 2.83
C SER A 117 -13.25 -10.37 3.68
N ALA A 118 -11.93 -10.26 3.54
CA ALA A 118 -11.14 -9.24 4.21
C ALA A 118 -11.58 -7.82 3.82
N THR A 119 -11.95 -7.59 2.56
CA THR A 119 -12.49 -6.30 2.11
C THR A 119 -13.76 -5.93 2.89
N VAL A 120 -14.70 -6.87 3.02
CA VAL A 120 -15.95 -6.62 3.76
C VAL A 120 -15.65 -6.34 5.24
N GLU A 121 -14.72 -7.06 5.85
CA GLU A 121 -14.31 -6.85 7.23
C GLU A 121 -13.69 -5.45 7.41
N ILE A 122 -12.71 -5.09 6.58
CA ILE A 122 -12.01 -3.80 6.64
C ILE A 122 -12.98 -2.63 6.44
N MET A 123 -13.94 -2.74 5.53
CA MET A 123 -14.94 -1.69 5.29
C MET A 123 -15.85 -1.41 6.49
N ASN A 124 -15.93 -2.33 7.46
CA ASN A 124 -16.73 -2.20 8.67
C ASN A 124 -15.91 -1.75 9.89
N LEU A 125 -14.57 -1.68 9.80
CA LEU A 125 -13.72 -1.23 10.90
C LEU A 125 -13.92 0.26 11.18
N GLN A 126 -13.90 0.60 12.44
CA GLN A 126 -13.82 1.99 12.90
C GLN A 126 -12.37 2.45 12.96
N ASP A 127 -12.15 3.77 12.96
CA ASP A 127 -10.80 4.36 12.94
C ASP A 127 -9.92 3.91 14.13
N ASP A 128 -10.52 3.68 15.30
CA ASP A 128 -9.85 3.24 16.53
C ASP A 128 -9.55 1.73 16.55
N GLU A 129 -10.14 0.96 15.63
CA GLU A 129 -9.85 -0.47 15.45
C GLU A 129 -8.68 -0.72 14.49
N LEU A 130 -8.18 0.34 13.81
CA LEU A 130 -7.07 0.22 12.89
C LEU A 130 -5.76 -0.08 13.63
N SER A 131 -5.13 -1.19 13.29
CA SER A 131 -3.83 -1.58 13.83
C SER A 131 -2.88 -2.01 12.73
N CYS A 132 -1.59 -1.75 12.89
CA CYS A 132 -0.57 -2.04 11.87
C CYS A 132 0.56 -2.93 12.40
N CYS A 133 0.37 -3.63 13.51
CA CYS A 133 1.43 -4.43 14.12
C CYS A 133 1.41 -5.87 13.60
N SER A 134 2.51 -6.28 12.95
CA SER A 134 2.81 -7.67 12.64
C SER A 134 4.20 -8.01 13.19
N TRP A 135 4.24 -8.54 14.42
CA TRP A 135 5.50 -8.80 15.14
C TRP A 135 6.54 -9.55 14.30
N GLY A 136 6.11 -10.59 13.57
CA GLY A 136 7.01 -11.37 12.72
C GLY A 136 7.61 -10.54 11.58
N LEU A 137 6.80 -9.73 10.92
CA LEU A 137 7.26 -8.84 9.84
C LEU A 137 8.16 -7.74 10.39
N SER A 138 7.79 -7.13 11.51
CA SER A 138 8.57 -6.06 12.15
C SER A 138 9.96 -6.56 12.54
N LEU A 139 10.05 -7.71 13.22
CA LEU A 139 11.34 -8.32 13.60
C LEU A 139 12.17 -8.72 12.37
N ALA A 140 11.54 -9.31 11.35
CA ALA A 140 12.22 -9.67 10.11
C ALA A 140 12.76 -8.42 9.39
N SER A 141 11.97 -7.35 9.32
CA SER A 141 12.38 -6.09 8.71
C SER A 141 13.53 -5.41 9.47
N MET A 142 13.46 -5.38 10.81
CA MET A 142 14.58 -4.89 11.64
C MET A 142 15.87 -5.69 11.42
N ALA A 143 15.77 -7.01 11.31
CA ALA A 143 16.92 -7.86 11.02
C ALA A 143 17.46 -7.60 9.60
N HIS A 144 16.59 -7.39 8.63
CA HIS A 144 16.96 -7.08 7.24
C HIS A 144 17.68 -5.73 7.13
N GLU A 145 17.30 -4.72 7.91
CA GLU A 145 17.99 -3.42 7.95
C GLU A 145 19.48 -3.53 8.36
N GLN A 146 19.84 -4.57 9.10
CA GLN A 146 21.22 -4.83 9.54
C GLN A 146 22.00 -5.74 8.58
N GLN A 147 21.39 -6.26 7.52
CA GLN A 147 22.07 -7.15 6.57
C GLN A 147 23.05 -6.39 5.69
N TYR A 148 24.26 -6.94 5.55
CA TYR A 148 25.28 -6.41 4.65
C TYR A 148 24.90 -6.58 3.16
N THR A 149 24.31 -7.73 2.80
CA THR A 149 23.86 -8.03 1.44
C THR A 149 22.33 -8.10 1.42
N ARG A 150 21.70 -7.25 0.65
CA ARG A 150 20.24 -7.20 0.51
C ARG A 150 19.83 -7.53 -0.92
N LEU A 151 18.77 -8.32 -1.09
CA LEU A 151 18.29 -8.73 -2.41
C LEU A 151 17.56 -7.57 -3.12
N PHE A 152 16.86 -6.77 -2.35
CA PHE A 152 16.20 -5.57 -2.81
C PHE A 152 16.80 -4.38 -2.06
N ARG A 153 17.43 -3.48 -2.79
CA ARG A 153 17.81 -2.16 -2.26
C ARG A 153 16.74 -1.17 -2.69
N SER A 154 16.02 -0.67 -1.73
CA SER A 154 15.20 0.54 -1.93
C SER A 154 16.07 1.77 -1.82
#